data_ad81428c363b9cb0514b880acbd576e2
#
_entry.id   ad81428c363b9cb0514b880acbd576e2
#
_cell.length_a   1.000
_cell.length_b   1.000
_cell.length_c   1.000
_cell.angle_alpha   90.00
_cell.angle_beta   90.00
_cell.angle_gamma   90.00
#
_symmetry.space_group_name_H-M   'P 1'
#
loop_
_entity.id
_entity.type
_entity.pdbx_description
1 polymer ?
#
loop_
_entity_poly.entity_id
_entity_poly.type
_entity_poly.pdbx_seq_one_letter_code
_entity_poly.pdbx_strand_id
1 'polypeptide(L)'
;MYRRGRSVATRYLILHWFEREEEDDGPPRLGIAVPRAIGTAVVRNRIKRQLREAWRASPPDAPCDYVLKVRPGLAEAVETRGFDWLKERVAEVLGKASA
;
A
#
# COMPACT_ATOMS: atom_id res chain seq x y z
N MET A 1 21.15 2.98 11.29
CA MET A 1 21.35 3.90 10.18
C MET A 1 20.03 4.40 9.64
N TYR A 2 19.90 5.68 9.48
CA TYR A 2 18.62 6.30 9.18
C TYR A 2 18.36 6.28 7.68
N ARG A 3 17.36 5.56 7.23
CA ARG A 3 16.92 5.63 5.84
C ARG A 3 16.00 6.81 5.66
N ARG A 4 16.14 7.52 4.56
CA ARG A 4 15.21 8.58 4.21
C ARG A 4 13.86 7.99 3.86
N GLY A 5 12.87 8.27 4.71
CA GLY A 5 11.50 7.89 4.45
C GLY A 5 10.69 9.05 3.95
N ARG A 6 9.78 8.78 3.02
CA ARG A 6 8.79 9.73 2.53
C ARG A 6 7.42 9.11 2.63
N SER A 7 6.39 9.93 2.64
CA SER A 7 5.03 9.44 2.67
C SER A 7 4.08 10.36 1.93
N VAL A 8 3.03 9.78 1.37
CA VAL A 8 1.89 10.50 0.83
C VAL A 8 0.63 9.83 1.33
N ALA A 9 -0.44 10.60 1.44
CA ALA A 9 -1.72 10.08 1.91
C ALA A 9 -2.83 10.43 0.94
N THR A 10 -3.74 9.47 0.74
CA THR A 10 -5.02 9.70 0.12
C THR A 10 -6.11 9.48 1.18
N ARG A 11 -7.37 9.57 0.78
CA ARG A 11 -8.48 9.36 1.71
C ARG A 11 -8.45 7.99 2.37
N TYR A 12 -8.00 6.96 1.65
CA TYR A 12 -8.11 5.57 2.09
C TYR A 12 -6.78 4.89 2.39
N LEU A 13 -5.67 5.43 1.90
CA LEU A 13 -4.37 4.78 1.99
C LEU A 13 -3.27 5.80 2.31
N ILE A 14 -2.27 5.35 3.06
CA ILE A 14 -1.04 6.10 3.26
C ILE A 14 0.08 5.22 2.71
N LEU A 15 0.91 5.79 1.84
CA LEU A 15 2.06 5.09 1.30
C LEU A 15 3.33 5.69 1.87
N HIS A 16 4.14 4.85 2.52
CA HIS A 16 5.48 5.20 2.96
C HIS A 16 6.47 4.50 2.06
N TRP A 17 7.55 5.16 1.70
CA TRP A 17 8.61 4.51 0.95
C TRP A 17 9.98 4.96 1.44
N PHE A 18 10.95 4.03 1.30
CA PHE A 18 12.31 4.19 1.79
C PHE A 18 13.25 3.83 0.65
N GLU A 19 14.20 4.71 0.37
CA GLU A 19 15.22 4.43 -0.63
C GLU A 19 16.06 3.25 -0.16
N ARG A 20 16.34 2.34 -1.08
CA ARG A 20 17.20 1.18 -0.80
C ARG A 20 18.65 1.59 -0.96
N GLU A 21 19.52 1.01 -0.14
CA GLU A 21 20.95 1.18 -0.28
C GLU A 21 21.43 0.37 -1.51
N GLU A 22 22.54 0.82 -2.14
CA GLU A 22 23.09 0.15 -3.32
C GLU A 22 23.42 -1.31 -3.08
N GLU A 23 23.66 -1.68 -1.82
CA GLU A 23 24.00 -3.03 -1.42
C GLU A 23 22.80 -3.95 -1.29
N ASP A 24 21.60 -3.41 -1.30
CA ASP A 24 20.38 -4.20 -1.20
C ASP A 24 20.01 -4.82 -2.53
N ASP A 25 20.44 -6.06 -2.74
CA ASP A 25 20.05 -6.84 -3.91
C ASP A 25 18.71 -7.50 -3.65
N GLY A 26 17.89 -7.57 -4.68
CA GLY A 26 16.61 -8.26 -4.61
C GLY A 26 15.43 -7.36 -4.96
N PRO A 27 14.25 -7.94 -5.08
CA PRO A 27 13.06 -7.17 -5.47
C PRO A 27 12.64 -6.19 -4.37
N PRO A 28 11.97 -5.09 -4.73
CA PRO A 28 11.38 -4.18 -3.76
C PRO A 28 10.43 -4.90 -2.82
N ARG A 29 10.47 -4.53 -1.56
CA ARG A 29 9.62 -5.14 -0.53
C ARG A 29 8.35 -4.32 -0.33
N LEU A 30 7.25 -5.01 -0.11
CA LEU A 30 5.98 -4.37 0.25
C LEU A 30 5.51 -4.89 1.60
N GLY A 31 5.37 -3.98 2.56
CA GLY A 31 4.69 -4.26 3.82
C GLY A 31 3.29 -3.66 3.77
N ILE A 32 2.32 -4.34 4.36
CA ILE A 32 0.96 -3.83 4.44
C ILE A 32 0.55 -3.78 5.90
N ALA A 33 0.19 -2.60 6.39
CA ALA A 33 -0.25 -2.38 7.75
C ALA A 33 -1.76 -2.13 7.78
N VAL A 34 -2.49 -3.00 8.45
CA VAL A 34 -3.94 -2.86 8.64
C VAL A 34 -4.22 -2.75 10.13
N PRO A 35 -4.56 -1.55 10.63
CA PRO A 35 -4.84 -1.36 12.06
C PRO A 35 -6.01 -2.21 12.54
N ARG A 36 -5.99 -2.57 13.82
CA ARG A 36 -7.06 -3.36 14.43
C ARG A 36 -8.43 -2.71 14.32
N ALA A 37 -8.47 -1.40 14.31
CA ALA A 37 -9.73 -0.64 14.19
C ALA A 37 -10.44 -0.87 12.87
N ILE A 38 -9.74 -1.37 11.84
CA ILE A 38 -10.34 -1.62 10.52
C ILE A 38 -11.35 -2.77 10.56
N GLY A 39 -11.10 -3.78 11.41
CA GLY A 39 -12.01 -4.91 11.51
C GLY A 39 -11.38 -6.12 12.19
N THR A 40 -12.07 -7.24 12.08
CA THR A 40 -11.61 -8.53 12.62
C THR A 40 -10.37 -9.03 11.90
N ALA A 41 -9.74 -10.07 12.44
CA ALA A 41 -8.58 -10.70 11.79
C ALA A 41 -8.92 -11.20 10.39
N VAL A 42 -10.13 -11.75 10.20
CA VAL A 42 -10.59 -12.23 8.89
C VAL A 42 -10.67 -11.08 7.89
N VAL A 43 -11.29 -9.97 8.29
CA VAL A 43 -11.40 -8.78 7.42
C VAL A 43 -10.02 -8.21 7.10
N ARG A 44 -9.15 -8.08 8.12
CA ARG A 44 -7.81 -7.54 7.91
C ARG A 44 -6.97 -8.40 6.97
N ASN A 45 -7.04 -9.72 7.11
CA ASN A 45 -6.30 -10.62 6.23
C ASN A 45 -6.80 -10.57 4.79
N ARG A 46 -8.12 -10.45 4.60
CA ARG A 46 -8.72 -10.27 3.28
C ARG A 46 -8.22 -9.01 2.61
N ILE A 47 -8.20 -7.90 3.34
CA ILE A 47 -7.72 -6.62 2.82
C ILE A 47 -6.25 -6.70 2.44
N LYS A 48 -5.41 -7.32 3.26
CA LYS A 48 -3.99 -7.51 2.96
C LYS A 48 -3.80 -8.24 1.64
N ARG A 49 -4.55 -9.32 1.46
CA ARG A 49 -4.46 -10.12 0.23
C ARG A 49 -4.90 -9.32 -0.99
N GLN A 50 -6.02 -8.61 -0.88
CA GLN A 50 -6.53 -7.79 -1.98
C GLN A 50 -5.56 -6.67 -2.35
N LEU A 51 -4.94 -6.03 -1.37
CA LEU A 51 -3.96 -4.99 -1.61
C LEU A 51 -2.71 -5.53 -2.29
N ARG A 52 -2.26 -6.72 -1.91
CA ARG A 52 -1.12 -7.37 -2.59
C ARG A 52 -1.43 -7.67 -4.04
N GLU A 53 -2.62 -8.15 -4.33
CA GLU A 53 -3.05 -8.42 -5.70
C GLU A 53 -3.14 -7.13 -6.52
N ALA A 54 -3.69 -6.07 -5.93
CA ALA A 54 -3.77 -4.78 -6.59
C ALA A 54 -2.38 -4.19 -6.87
N TRP A 55 -1.44 -4.37 -5.94
CA TRP A 55 -0.06 -3.92 -6.10
C TRP A 55 0.63 -4.65 -7.25
N ARG A 56 0.42 -5.97 -7.35
CA ARG A 56 1.02 -6.78 -8.41
C ARG A 56 0.54 -6.39 -9.79
N ALA A 57 -0.66 -5.84 -9.90
CA ALA A 57 -1.22 -5.41 -11.18
C ALA A 57 -0.46 -4.22 -11.77
N SER A 58 0.10 -3.35 -10.93
CA SER A 58 0.84 -2.17 -11.36
C SER A 58 1.94 -1.85 -10.35
N PRO A 59 2.98 -2.68 -10.24
CA PRO A 59 4.04 -2.42 -9.29
C PRO A 59 4.88 -1.21 -9.72
N PRO A 60 5.40 -0.43 -8.75
CA PRO A 60 6.28 0.69 -9.09
C PRO A 60 7.65 0.21 -9.56
N ASP A 61 8.29 0.99 -10.43
CA ASP A 61 9.62 0.68 -10.94
C ASP A 61 10.76 1.22 -10.08
N ALA A 62 10.45 1.97 -9.05
CA ALA A 62 11.47 2.60 -8.23
C ALA A 62 12.15 1.58 -7.30
N PRO A 63 13.47 1.70 -7.06
CA PRO A 63 14.21 0.79 -6.18
C PRO A 63 13.99 1.18 -4.70
N CYS A 64 12.77 1.09 -4.23
CA CYS A 64 12.38 1.47 -2.88
C CYS A 64 11.67 0.33 -2.20
N ASP A 65 11.73 0.32 -0.87
CA ASP A 65 10.85 -0.51 -0.06
C ASP A 65 9.60 0.31 0.28
N TYR A 66 8.44 -0.32 0.27
CA TYR A 66 7.16 0.35 0.47
C TYR A 66 6.40 -0.23 1.66
N VAL A 67 5.71 0.63 2.39
CA VAL A 67 4.72 0.24 3.40
C VAL A 67 3.41 0.93 3.07
N LEU A 68 2.37 0.15 2.87
CA LEU A 68 1.04 0.64 2.56
C LEU A 68 0.18 0.48 3.80
N LYS A 69 -0.32 1.59 4.32
CA LYS A 69 -1.16 1.61 5.53
C LYS A 69 -2.60 1.91 5.16
N VAL A 70 -3.51 1.09 5.68
CA VAL A 70 -4.94 1.23 5.46
C VAL A 70 -5.52 2.25 6.41
N ARG A 71 -6.32 3.18 5.87
CA ARG A 71 -7.05 4.18 6.65
C ARG A 71 -8.50 3.74 6.86
N PRO A 72 -9.18 4.31 7.88
CA PRO A 72 -10.59 4.00 8.12
C PRO A 72 -11.47 4.26 6.90
N GLY A 73 -12.43 3.40 6.68
CA GLY A 73 -13.38 3.50 5.56
C GLY A 73 -13.03 2.65 4.35
N LEU A 74 -11.77 2.17 4.24
CA LEU A 74 -11.38 1.37 3.09
C LEU A 74 -12.13 0.05 3.00
N ALA A 75 -12.27 -0.65 4.12
CA ALA A 75 -12.91 -1.96 4.15
C ALA A 75 -14.35 -1.90 3.64
N GLU A 76 -15.12 -0.94 4.12
CA GLU A 76 -16.51 -0.74 3.72
C GLU A 76 -16.60 -0.33 2.25
N ALA A 77 -15.70 0.52 1.81
CA ALA A 77 -15.70 0.98 0.42
C ALA A 77 -15.36 -0.16 -0.55
N VAL A 78 -14.44 -1.04 -0.20
CA VAL A 78 -14.11 -2.20 -1.05
C VAL A 78 -15.29 -3.14 -1.18
N GLU A 79 -16.02 -3.39 -0.09
CA GLU A 79 -17.21 -4.25 -0.13
C GLU A 79 -18.29 -3.70 -1.06
N THR A 80 -18.43 -2.39 -1.10
CA THR A 80 -19.44 -1.73 -1.92
C THR A 80 -18.99 -1.53 -3.37
N ARG A 81 -17.72 -1.19 -3.58
CA ARG A 81 -17.22 -0.75 -4.90
C ARG A 81 -16.41 -1.81 -5.65
N GLY A 82 -15.91 -2.83 -4.94
CA GLY A 82 -15.22 -3.96 -5.56
C GLY A 82 -13.71 -3.78 -5.74
N PHE A 83 -13.11 -4.83 -6.32
CA PHE A 83 -11.65 -4.93 -6.45
C PHE A 83 -11.08 -3.92 -7.47
N ASP A 84 -11.78 -3.66 -8.57
CA ASP A 84 -11.31 -2.69 -9.57
C ASP A 84 -11.18 -1.30 -8.98
N TRP A 85 -12.12 -0.92 -8.12
CA TRP A 85 -12.04 0.34 -7.37
C TRP A 85 -10.78 0.36 -6.48
N LEU A 86 -10.48 -0.75 -5.82
CA LEU A 86 -9.30 -0.85 -4.97
C LEU A 86 -8.02 -0.69 -5.76
N LYS A 87 -7.94 -1.28 -6.96
CA LYS A 87 -6.79 -1.11 -7.86
C LYS A 87 -6.58 0.36 -8.22
N GLU A 88 -7.67 1.08 -8.48
CA GLU A 88 -7.61 2.51 -8.75
C GLU A 88 -7.10 3.31 -7.57
N ARG A 89 -7.48 2.92 -6.35
CA ARG A 89 -6.98 3.60 -5.13
C ARG A 89 -5.49 3.37 -4.91
N VAL A 90 -5.00 2.18 -5.20
CA VAL A 90 -3.57 1.89 -5.13
C VAL A 90 -2.82 2.69 -6.20
N ALA A 91 -3.34 2.74 -7.42
CA ALA A 91 -2.74 3.53 -8.49
C ALA A 91 -2.72 5.02 -8.15
N GLU A 92 -3.78 5.52 -7.50
CA GLU A 92 -3.87 6.92 -7.07
C GLU A 92 -2.76 7.29 -6.09
N VAL A 93 -2.53 6.47 -5.07
CA VAL A 93 -1.53 6.77 -4.06
C VAL A 93 -0.11 6.64 -4.65
N LEU A 94 0.10 5.70 -5.56
CA LEU A 94 1.37 5.56 -6.27
C LEU A 94 1.63 6.75 -7.18
N GLY A 95 0.60 7.26 -7.85
CA GLY A 95 0.69 8.45 -8.67
C GLY A 95 1.09 9.68 -7.87
N LYS A 96 0.55 9.84 -6.66
CA LYS A 96 0.95 10.92 -5.76
C LYS A 96 2.40 10.81 -5.34
N ALA A 97 2.88 9.61 -5.12
CA ALA A 97 4.27 9.38 -4.72
C ALA A 97 5.24 9.73 -5.84
N SER A 98 4.82 9.57 -7.10
CA SER A 98 5.64 9.84 -8.28
C SER A 98 5.60 11.31 -8.74
N ALA A 99 4.68 12.08 -8.20
CA ALA A 99 4.51 13.48 -8.59
C ALA A 99 5.60 14.39 -8.04
#